data_0abc395b87968220b3f3b27a24dd6b7f
#
_entry.id   0abc395b87968220b3f3b27a24dd6b7f
#
_cell.length_a   1.000
_cell.length_b   1.000
_cell.length_c   1.000
_cell.angle_alpha   90.00
_cell.angle_beta   90.00
_cell.angle_gamma   90.00
#
_symmetry.space_group_name_H-M   'P 1'
#
loop_
_entity.id
_entity.type
_entity.pdbx_description
1 polymer ?
#
loop_
_entity_poly.entity_id
_entity_poly.type
_entity_poly.pdbx_seq_one_letter_code
_entity_poly.pdbx_strand_id
1 'polypeptide(L)'
;MKAKKIKAFMAAALAICMVASITGCGKSKVALNDGEFQEVDKAELEFPLKEKTEISGMTSYPANTESDPNKRTIFKRLQEKTNVEVKWNAIQSDQWSDKISLAMANPKELSDFVFSAGFSDSDLLKYADQGIIIALEDYIDAYMPNLKAVFDKYPEYRTMCTDTEGHIWALPWIEQLGSGKTAIQTVGNMSFINKKWLDFLNLEVPETVDEFEQVLIAFRDHASELQEEFGIDGSIIPMSCIVNDGDQDPSILINGFGEGYGDADKTRHIAVTDDKKVICSATQEGYKKGIEWLNKLNDEGLIDPEAFTQEWSTYVSKGKSGRYGVCFSWDVANIDNLEDWVPLPVLTADTRNLTPQNGSFTSGFDRGRCVVTAVAKNPA
;
A
#
# COMPACT_ATOMS: atom_id res chain seq x y z
N MET A 1 48.56 -15.85 -51.29
CA MET A 1 47.13 -15.92 -51.63
C MET A 1 46.26 -16.66 -50.56
N LYS A 2 46.77 -17.64 -49.82
CA LYS A 2 45.97 -18.42 -48.84
C LYS A 2 45.58 -17.64 -47.58
N ALA A 3 46.42 -16.75 -47.04
CA ALA A 3 46.16 -16.00 -45.82
C ALA A 3 45.04 -14.90 -45.95
N LYS A 4 44.89 -14.31 -47.11
CA LYS A 4 43.83 -13.31 -47.38
C LYS A 4 42.43 -13.95 -47.44
N LYS A 5 42.33 -15.19 -47.98
CA LYS A 5 41.04 -15.90 -48.04
C LYS A 5 40.54 -16.39 -46.67
N ILE A 6 41.47 -16.76 -45.77
CA ILE A 6 41.15 -17.19 -44.42
C ILE A 6 40.64 -16.00 -43.58
N LYS A 7 41.25 -14.80 -43.70
CA LYS A 7 40.77 -13.59 -43.01
C LYS A 7 39.41 -13.13 -43.51
N ALA A 8 39.14 -13.28 -44.81
CA ALA A 8 37.79 -12.92 -45.36
C ALA A 8 36.75 -13.94 -44.90
N PHE A 9 37.05 -15.20 -44.77
CA PHE A 9 36.14 -16.22 -44.28
C PHE A 9 35.84 -16.07 -42.78
N MET A 10 36.83 -15.73 -41.94
CA MET A 10 36.66 -15.42 -40.54
C MET A 10 35.85 -14.11 -40.33
N ALA A 11 36.04 -13.08 -41.15
CA ALA A 11 35.25 -11.84 -41.07
C ALA A 11 33.79 -12.07 -41.47
N ALA A 12 33.53 -12.93 -42.48
CA ALA A 12 32.17 -13.30 -42.86
C ALA A 12 31.49 -14.18 -41.80
N ALA A 13 32.21 -15.10 -41.17
CA ALA A 13 31.67 -15.91 -40.07
C ALA A 13 31.36 -15.06 -38.80
N LEU A 14 32.19 -14.05 -38.46
CA LEU A 14 31.90 -13.11 -37.37
C LEU A 14 30.73 -12.21 -37.71
N ALA A 15 30.55 -11.77 -38.94
CA ALA A 15 29.40 -10.97 -39.37
C ALA A 15 28.10 -11.76 -39.32
N ILE A 16 28.13 -13.07 -39.65
CA ILE A 16 26.95 -13.95 -39.54
C ILE A 16 26.62 -14.23 -38.06
N CYS A 17 27.61 -14.37 -37.20
CA CYS A 17 27.36 -14.50 -35.74
C CYS A 17 26.82 -13.20 -35.11
N MET A 18 27.22 -12.01 -35.60
CA MET A 18 26.66 -10.76 -35.10
C MET A 18 25.23 -10.48 -35.65
N VAL A 19 24.89 -10.93 -36.83
CA VAL A 19 23.51 -10.84 -37.34
C VAL A 19 22.59 -11.86 -36.67
N ALA A 20 23.10 -13.03 -36.29
CA ALA A 20 22.33 -14.02 -35.52
C ALA A 20 22.09 -13.60 -34.06
N SER A 21 22.94 -12.73 -33.47
CA SER A 21 22.75 -12.20 -32.14
C SER A 21 21.82 -10.96 -32.06
N ILE A 22 21.49 -10.34 -33.19
CA ILE A 22 20.52 -9.21 -33.27
C ILE A 22 19.08 -9.73 -33.48
N THR A 23 18.90 -10.95 -33.95
CA THR A 23 17.58 -11.61 -34.06
C THR A 23 17.19 -12.42 -32.83
N GLY A 24 18.00 -12.42 -31.78
CA GLY A 24 17.80 -13.18 -30.54
C GLY A 24 17.05 -12.45 -29.42
N CYS A 25 16.58 -11.22 -29.65
CA CYS A 25 15.58 -10.56 -28.81
C CYS A 25 14.17 -10.67 -29.41
N GLY A 26 13.83 -11.81 -29.93
CA GLY A 26 12.45 -12.22 -30.02
C GLY A 26 12.00 -12.49 -28.59
N LYS A 27 11.22 -11.59 -28.01
CA LYS A 27 10.37 -11.91 -26.85
C LYS A 27 9.71 -13.23 -27.21
N SER A 28 10.09 -14.34 -26.57
CA SER A 28 9.27 -15.54 -26.59
C SER A 28 7.96 -15.10 -25.96
N LYS A 29 6.97 -14.77 -26.77
CA LYS A 29 5.62 -14.65 -26.28
C LYS A 29 5.32 -16.03 -25.68
N VAL A 30 5.33 -16.11 -24.37
CA VAL A 30 4.68 -17.21 -23.69
C VAL A 30 3.28 -17.17 -24.24
N ALA A 31 2.78 -18.31 -24.75
CA ALA A 31 1.39 -18.40 -25.16
C ALA A 31 0.56 -18.28 -23.89
N LEU A 32 0.23 -17.06 -23.52
CA LEU A 32 -0.76 -16.71 -22.53
C LEU A 32 -2.12 -16.77 -23.21
N ASN A 33 -3.16 -17.00 -22.45
CA ASN A 33 -4.52 -16.78 -22.92
C ASN A 33 -4.56 -15.34 -23.48
N ASP A 34 -5.14 -15.11 -24.65
CA ASP A 34 -5.18 -13.81 -25.32
C ASP A 34 -6.02 -12.78 -24.55
N GLY A 35 -6.73 -13.25 -23.52
CA GLY A 35 -7.55 -12.38 -22.66
C GLY A 35 -8.83 -11.88 -23.31
N GLU A 36 -9.17 -12.42 -24.50
CA GLU A 36 -10.43 -12.09 -25.15
C GLU A 36 -11.62 -12.51 -24.28
N PHE A 37 -12.61 -11.63 -24.18
CA PHE A 37 -13.85 -11.91 -23.49
C PHE A 37 -14.55 -13.13 -24.13
N GLN A 38 -14.86 -14.12 -23.30
CA GLN A 38 -15.63 -15.29 -23.70
C GLN A 38 -16.94 -15.29 -22.94
N GLU A 39 -18.05 -15.20 -23.69
CA GLU A 39 -19.37 -15.25 -23.09
C GLU A 39 -19.69 -16.69 -22.66
N VAL A 40 -20.04 -16.85 -21.38
CA VAL A 40 -20.49 -18.12 -20.78
C VAL A 40 -21.99 -18.00 -20.51
N ASP A 41 -22.74 -19.10 -20.71
CA ASP A 41 -24.17 -19.13 -20.39
C ASP A 41 -24.36 -18.81 -18.89
N LYS A 42 -25.14 -17.77 -18.59
CA LYS A 42 -25.43 -17.37 -17.20
C LYS A 42 -26.08 -18.48 -16.37
N ALA A 43 -26.79 -19.41 -17.01
CA ALA A 43 -27.36 -20.58 -16.34
C ALA A 43 -26.30 -21.56 -15.84
N GLU A 44 -25.11 -21.54 -16.42
CA GLU A 44 -23.96 -22.34 -15.97
C GLU A 44 -23.27 -21.74 -14.76
N LEU A 45 -23.49 -20.43 -14.52
CA LEU A 45 -22.92 -19.67 -13.39
C LEU A 45 -23.92 -19.49 -12.23
N GLU A 46 -24.94 -20.34 -12.12
CA GLU A 46 -25.78 -20.38 -10.92
C GLU A 46 -24.96 -20.87 -9.71
N PHE A 47 -24.94 -20.06 -8.66
CA PHE A 47 -24.24 -20.39 -7.42
C PHE A 47 -25.16 -21.01 -6.36
N PRO A 48 -24.66 -22.03 -5.62
CA PRO A 48 -23.36 -22.67 -5.75
C PRO A 48 -23.25 -23.50 -7.05
N LEU A 49 -22.06 -23.50 -7.66
CA LEU A 49 -21.78 -24.28 -8.84
C LEU A 49 -22.10 -25.76 -8.57
N LYS A 50 -22.56 -26.49 -9.59
CA LYS A 50 -22.93 -27.90 -9.47
C LYS A 50 -21.74 -28.79 -9.14
N GLU A 51 -20.59 -28.46 -9.72
CA GLU A 51 -19.32 -29.14 -9.47
C GLU A 51 -18.39 -28.22 -8.71
N LYS A 52 -17.60 -28.82 -7.82
CA LYS A 52 -16.55 -28.04 -7.08
C LYS A 52 -15.49 -27.58 -8.06
N THR A 53 -15.32 -26.29 -8.15
CA THR A 53 -14.32 -25.65 -9.01
C THR A 53 -13.15 -25.14 -8.18
N GLU A 54 -11.93 -25.37 -8.66
CA GLU A 54 -10.71 -24.87 -8.03
C GLU A 54 -10.09 -23.79 -8.92
N ILE A 55 -9.77 -22.63 -8.30
CA ILE A 55 -9.03 -21.56 -8.92
C ILE A 55 -7.84 -21.19 -8.03
N SER A 56 -6.80 -20.61 -8.61
CA SER A 56 -5.62 -20.18 -7.87
C SER A 56 -5.64 -18.68 -7.66
N GLY A 57 -5.26 -18.24 -6.44
CA GLY A 57 -5.16 -16.84 -6.09
C GLY A 57 -3.82 -16.52 -5.43
N MET A 58 -3.26 -15.37 -5.72
CA MET A 58 -2.09 -14.83 -5.03
C MET A 58 -2.52 -13.62 -4.20
N THR A 59 -2.04 -13.51 -2.96
CA THR A 59 -2.38 -12.41 -2.07
C THR A 59 -1.30 -12.16 -1.02
N SER A 60 -1.30 -10.97 -0.43
CA SER A 60 -0.52 -10.69 0.76
C SER A 60 -1.34 -10.89 2.04
N TYR A 61 -0.64 -11.11 3.15
CA TYR A 61 -1.20 -11.08 4.49
C TYR A 61 -0.28 -10.33 5.45
N PRO A 62 -0.83 -9.51 6.36
CA PRO A 62 -0.04 -8.79 7.37
C PRO A 62 0.59 -9.75 8.37
N ALA A 63 1.74 -9.38 8.91
CA ALA A 63 2.33 -10.07 10.05
C ALA A 63 1.33 -10.19 11.20
N ASN A 64 1.41 -11.28 11.95
CA ASN A 64 0.52 -11.59 13.07
C ASN A 64 -0.96 -11.84 12.72
N THR A 65 -1.27 -12.07 11.45
CA THR A 65 -2.60 -12.53 11.00
C THR A 65 -2.55 -13.97 10.49
N GLU A 66 -3.74 -14.59 10.36
CA GLU A 66 -3.83 -15.94 9.75
C GLU A 66 -3.31 -15.90 8.31
N SER A 67 -2.29 -16.71 8.05
CA SER A 67 -1.61 -16.76 6.75
C SER A 67 -2.44 -17.44 5.65
N ASP A 68 -3.31 -18.38 6.04
CA ASP A 68 -4.19 -19.06 5.09
C ASP A 68 -5.55 -18.35 5.01
N PRO A 69 -5.86 -17.64 3.89
CA PRO A 69 -7.14 -16.97 3.75
C PRO A 69 -8.34 -17.91 3.90
N ASN A 70 -8.24 -19.20 3.53
CA ASN A 70 -9.33 -20.16 3.64
C ASN A 70 -9.75 -20.43 5.09
N LYS A 71 -8.92 -20.13 6.07
CA LYS A 71 -9.29 -20.22 7.49
C LYS A 71 -10.12 -19.03 7.98
N ARG A 72 -10.16 -17.94 7.23
CA ARG A 72 -10.94 -16.74 7.57
C ARG A 72 -12.42 -16.97 7.24
N THR A 73 -13.29 -16.48 8.11
CA THR A 73 -14.74 -16.68 8.00
C THR A 73 -15.33 -16.25 6.65
N ILE A 74 -14.85 -15.14 6.08
CA ILE A 74 -15.36 -14.61 4.82
C ILE A 74 -15.10 -15.59 3.65
N PHE A 75 -13.90 -16.15 3.56
CA PHE A 75 -13.55 -17.09 2.48
C PHE A 75 -14.23 -18.44 2.64
N LYS A 76 -14.44 -18.92 3.88
CA LYS A 76 -15.27 -20.11 4.14
C LYS A 76 -16.70 -19.90 3.64
N ARG A 77 -17.31 -18.77 3.96
CA ARG A 77 -18.68 -18.44 3.49
C ARG A 77 -18.74 -18.26 1.97
N LEU A 78 -17.70 -17.69 1.36
CA LEU A 78 -17.62 -17.60 -0.11
C LEU A 78 -17.58 -18.98 -0.74
N GLN A 79 -16.72 -19.88 -0.26
CA GLN A 79 -16.63 -21.25 -0.74
C GLN A 79 -17.97 -22.01 -0.59
N GLU A 80 -18.63 -21.89 0.56
CA GLU A 80 -19.95 -22.50 0.80
C GLU A 80 -21.02 -21.97 -0.18
N LYS A 81 -21.00 -20.66 -0.45
CA LYS A 81 -21.99 -20.01 -1.34
C LYS A 81 -21.73 -20.25 -2.82
N THR A 82 -20.48 -20.45 -3.20
CA THR A 82 -20.10 -20.52 -4.62
C THR A 82 -19.74 -21.92 -5.10
N ASN A 83 -19.39 -22.84 -4.19
CA ASN A 83 -18.73 -24.12 -4.46
C ASN A 83 -17.39 -23.94 -5.21
N VAL A 84 -16.73 -22.79 -5.02
CA VAL A 84 -15.40 -22.48 -5.56
C VAL A 84 -14.39 -22.49 -4.45
N GLU A 85 -13.35 -23.31 -4.57
CA GLU A 85 -12.19 -23.31 -3.67
C GLU A 85 -11.04 -22.53 -4.28
N VAL A 86 -10.48 -21.59 -3.51
CA VAL A 86 -9.29 -20.86 -3.93
C VAL A 86 -8.05 -21.53 -3.35
N LYS A 87 -7.10 -21.89 -4.19
CA LYS A 87 -5.76 -22.33 -3.80
C LYS A 87 -4.87 -21.11 -3.67
N TRP A 88 -4.64 -20.68 -2.45
CA TRP A 88 -3.91 -19.44 -2.17
C TRP A 88 -2.39 -19.64 -2.16
N ASN A 89 -1.70 -18.79 -2.91
CA ASN A 89 -0.31 -18.45 -2.70
C ASN A 89 -0.27 -17.16 -1.85
N ALA A 90 -0.27 -17.31 -0.53
CA ALA A 90 -0.30 -16.21 0.42
C ALA A 90 1.11 -15.85 0.86
N ILE A 91 1.49 -14.58 0.72
CA ILE A 91 2.84 -14.05 0.97
C ILE A 91 2.74 -13.02 2.09
N GLN A 92 3.68 -13.05 3.03
CA GLN A 92 3.74 -12.03 4.07
C GLN A 92 4.01 -10.66 3.46
N SER A 93 3.33 -9.62 3.99
CA SER A 93 3.33 -8.27 3.42
C SER A 93 4.72 -7.68 3.22
N ASP A 94 5.65 -7.91 4.15
CA ASP A 94 7.04 -7.41 4.07
C ASP A 94 7.82 -7.98 2.87
N GLN A 95 7.36 -9.12 2.32
CA GLN A 95 7.97 -9.75 1.14
C GLN A 95 7.15 -9.52 -0.14
N TRP A 96 5.99 -8.86 -0.03
CA TRP A 96 5.02 -8.80 -1.10
C TRP A 96 5.56 -8.13 -2.37
N SER A 97 6.18 -6.96 -2.22
CA SER A 97 6.70 -6.17 -3.35
C SER A 97 7.67 -6.96 -4.22
N ASP A 98 8.62 -7.65 -3.59
CA ASP A 98 9.62 -8.44 -4.31
C ASP A 98 8.99 -9.68 -4.97
N LYS A 99 8.13 -10.38 -4.22
CA LYS A 99 7.52 -11.63 -4.70
C LYS A 99 6.54 -11.40 -5.83
N ILE A 100 5.69 -10.35 -5.74
CA ILE A 100 4.77 -10.05 -6.83
C ILE A 100 5.52 -9.58 -8.09
N SER A 101 6.58 -8.78 -7.94
CA SER A 101 7.40 -8.35 -9.05
C SER A 101 8.04 -9.52 -9.79
N LEU A 102 8.55 -10.51 -9.04
CA LEU A 102 9.11 -11.74 -9.62
C LEU A 102 8.05 -12.59 -10.31
N ALA A 103 6.86 -12.74 -9.69
CA ALA A 103 5.76 -13.48 -10.28
C ALA A 103 5.28 -12.85 -11.61
N MET A 104 5.11 -11.52 -11.62
CA MET A 104 4.73 -10.78 -12.84
C MET A 104 5.80 -10.86 -13.93
N ALA A 105 7.07 -11.04 -13.57
CA ALA A 105 8.15 -11.27 -14.53
C ALA A 105 8.19 -12.72 -15.07
N ASN A 106 7.57 -13.68 -14.37
CA ASN A 106 7.46 -15.07 -14.79
C ASN A 106 6.00 -15.53 -14.88
N PRO A 107 5.30 -15.19 -15.96
CA PRO A 107 3.86 -15.46 -16.08
C PRO A 107 3.45 -16.92 -15.90
N LYS A 108 4.36 -17.88 -16.05
CA LYS A 108 4.08 -19.31 -15.86
C LYS A 108 3.83 -19.70 -14.40
N GLU A 109 4.28 -18.86 -13.46
CA GLU A 109 4.11 -19.07 -12.01
C GLU A 109 2.96 -18.24 -11.44
N LEU A 110 2.27 -17.47 -12.29
CA LEU A 110 1.13 -16.66 -11.86
C LEU A 110 -0.07 -17.54 -11.50
N SER A 111 -0.79 -17.09 -10.48
CA SER A 111 -2.14 -17.57 -10.16
C SER A 111 -3.17 -17.00 -11.14
N ASP A 112 -4.37 -17.56 -11.20
CA ASP A 112 -5.47 -17.07 -12.05
C ASP A 112 -5.83 -15.61 -11.75
N PHE A 113 -5.64 -15.17 -10.50
CA PHE A 113 -5.82 -13.78 -10.09
C PHE A 113 -4.85 -13.37 -8.98
N VAL A 114 -4.61 -12.06 -8.87
CA VAL A 114 -3.85 -11.46 -7.78
C VAL A 114 -4.80 -10.55 -7.00
N PHE A 115 -5.03 -10.88 -5.74
CA PHE A 115 -5.88 -10.14 -4.81
C PHE A 115 -5.03 -9.25 -3.89
N SER A 116 -5.50 -8.05 -3.61
CA SER A 116 -4.73 -7.01 -2.89
C SER A 116 -3.40 -6.68 -3.58
N ALA A 117 -3.44 -6.61 -4.92
CA ALA A 117 -2.24 -6.40 -5.73
C ALA A 117 -1.56 -5.06 -5.43
N GLY A 118 -2.35 -3.99 -5.23
CA GLY A 118 -1.82 -2.65 -4.96
C GLY A 118 -1.03 -2.07 -6.14
N PHE A 119 -1.37 -2.45 -7.36
CA PHE A 119 -0.68 -1.97 -8.56
C PHE A 119 -0.99 -0.51 -8.84
N SER A 120 0.06 0.25 -9.12
CA SER A 120 -0.06 1.61 -9.64
C SER A 120 -0.65 1.63 -11.06
N ASP A 121 -1.08 2.79 -11.51
CA ASP A 121 -1.56 2.98 -12.88
C ASP A 121 -0.52 2.57 -13.92
N SER A 122 0.74 2.89 -13.67
CA SER A 122 1.86 2.51 -14.54
C SER A 122 2.09 1.00 -14.56
N ASP A 123 1.89 0.31 -13.42
CA ASP A 123 2.01 -1.15 -13.37
C ASP A 123 0.88 -1.82 -14.14
N LEU A 124 -0.36 -1.35 -13.97
CA LEU A 124 -1.50 -1.88 -14.70
C LEU A 124 -1.29 -1.78 -16.22
N LEU A 125 -0.93 -0.58 -16.73
CA LEU A 125 -0.66 -0.39 -18.14
C LEU A 125 0.52 -1.24 -18.65
N LYS A 126 1.60 -1.32 -17.87
CA LYS A 126 2.77 -2.16 -18.19
C LYS A 126 2.40 -3.64 -18.32
N TYR A 127 1.62 -4.17 -17.39
CA TYR A 127 1.25 -5.59 -17.41
C TYR A 127 0.17 -5.87 -18.46
N ALA A 128 -0.70 -4.92 -18.76
CA ALA A 128 -1.62 -4.96 -19.88
C ALA A 128 -0.89 -5.03 -21.23
N ASP A 129 0.05 -4.10 -21.48
CA ASP A 129 0.88 -4.08 -22.70
C ASP A 129 1.69 -5.37 -22.91
N GLN A 130 2.06 -6.03 -21.81
CA GLN A 130 2.75 -7.31 -21.84
C GLN A 130 1.80 -8.50 -22.03
N GLY A 131 0.49 -8.28 -22.01
CA GLY A 131 -0.53 -9.34 -22.08
C GLY A 131 -0.51 -10.26 -20.86
N ILE A 132 -0.12 -9.77 -19.69
CA ILE A 132 -0.05 -10.55 -18.44
C ILE A 132 -1.38 -10.52 -17.70
N ILE A 133 -2.10 -9.41 -17.78
CA ILE A 133 -3.44 -9.22 -17.21
C ILE A 133 -4.46 -9.00 -18.32
N ILE A 134 -5.73 -9.28 -18.04
CA ILE A 134 -6.82 -9.16 -19.01
C ILE A 134 -7.71 -7.95 -18.71
N ALA A 135 -8.36 -7.44 -19.74
CA ALA A 135 -9.39 -6.42 -19.64
C ALA A 135 -10.67 -7.01 -19.02
N LEU A 136 -11.33 -6.26 -18.14
CA LEU A 136 -12.42 -6.77 -17.29
C LEU A 136 -13.77 -6.11 -17.57
N GLU A 137 -13.87 -5.08 -18.40
CA GLU A 137 -15.10 -4.31 -18.62
C GLU A 137 -16.27 -5.19 -19.07
N ASP A 138 -16.05 -6.09 -20.03
CA ASP A 138 -17.09 -6.99 -20.54
C ASP A 138 -17.52 -8.02 -19.48
N TYR A 139 -16.57 -8.54 -18.70
CA TYR A 139 -16.86 -9.46 -17.58
C TYR A 139 -17.65 -8.76 -16.47
N ILE A 140 -17.34 -7.49 -16.16
CA ILE A 140 -18.09 -6.68 -15.19
C ILE A 140 -19.53 -6.51 -15.65
N ASP A 141 -19.71 -6.13 -16.91
CA ASP A 141 -21.03 -5.87 -17.47
C ASP A 141 -21.88 -7.14 -17.61
N ALA A 142 -21.25 -8.28 -17.93
CA ALA A 142 -21.95 -9.55 -18.10
C ALA A 142 -22.22 -10.30 -16.79
N TYR A 143 -21.25 -10.34 -15.86
CA TYR A 143 -21.26 -11.30 -14.75
C TYR A 143 -21.15 -10.67 -13.36
N MET A 144 -20.93 -9.36 -13.23
CA MET A 144 -20.76 -8.70 -11.92
C MET A 144 -21.88 -7.68 -11.65
N PRO A 145 -23.15 -8.14 -11.47
CA PRO A 145 -24.29 -7.23 -11.37
C PRO A 145 -24.19 -6.26 -10.19
N ASN A 146 -23.54 -6.64 -9.10
CA ASN A 146 -23.37 -5.76 -7.93
C ASN A 146 -22.37 -4.63 -8.22
N LEU A 147 -21.23 -4.92 -8.84
CA LEU A 147 -20.24 -3.90 -9.21
C LEU A 147 -20.79 -3.01 -10.32
N LYS A 148 -21.47 -3.61 -11.31
CA LYS A 148 -22.16 -2.84 -12.35
C LYS A 148 -23.18 -1.87 -11.74
N ALA A 149 -23.98 -2.29 -10.78
CA ALA A 149 -24.94 -1.42 -10.10
C ALA A 149 -24.27 -0.25 -9.34
N VAL A 150 -23.07 -0.48 -8.78
CA VAL A 150 -22.25 0.59 -8.17
C VAL A 150 -21.81 1.58 -9.25
N PHE A 151 -21.29 1.11 -10.38
CA PHE A 151 -20.86 1.97 -11.48
C PHE A 151 -22.02 2.73 -12.13
N ASP A 152 -23.20 2.09 -12.27
CA ASP A 152 -24.39 2.77 -12.79
C ASP A 152 -24.87 3.88 -11.84
N LYS A 153 -24.75 3.68 -10.54
CA LYS A 153 -25.14 4.66 -9.52
C LYS A 153 -24.10 5.78 -9.32
N TYR A 154 -22.83 5.45 -9.46
CA TYR A 154 -21.70 6.34 -9.24
C TYR A 154 -20.73 6.22 -10.44
N PRO A 155 -21.09 6.83 -11.59
CA PRO A 155 -20.34 6.65 -12.84
C PRO A 155 -18.90 7.16 -12.78
N GLU A 156 -18.58 8.04 -11.83
CA GLU A 156 -17.24 8.49 -11.57
C GLU A 156 -16.28 7.33 -11.21
N TYR A 157 -16.75 6.31 -10.49
CA TYR A 157 -15.90 5.17 -10.16
C TYR A 157 -15.55 4.32 -11.39
N ARG A 158 -16.50 4.14 -12.32
CA ARG A 158 -16.18 3.47 -13.59
C ARG A 158 -15.14 4.28 -14.36
N THR A 159 -15.33 5.60 -14.45
CA THR A 159 -14.37 6.49 -15.11
C THR A 159 -12.97 6.41 -14.48
N MET A 160 -12.89 6.38 -13.14
CA MET A 160 -11.61 6.26 -12.43
C MET A 160 -10.93 4.90 -12.62
N CYS A 161 -11.69 3.84 -12.90
CA CYS A 161 -11.15 2.51 -13.20
C CYS A 161 -10.70 2.37 -14.66
N THR A 162 -11.23 3.20 -15.56
CA THR A 162 -11.06 3.08 -17.01
C THR A 162 -9.82 3.85 -17.46
N ASP A 163 -8.99 3.24 -18.28
CA ASP A 163 -7.86 3.91 -18.92
C ASP A 163 -8.28 4.80 -20.08
N THR A 164 -7.32 5.42 -20.76
CA THR A 164 -7.56 6.32 -21.90
C THR A 164 -8.06 5.60 -23.16
N GLU A 165 -7.91 4.29 -23.24
CA GLU A 165 -8.35 3.46 -24.35
C GLU A 165 -9.70 2.78 -24.09
N GLY A 166 -10.25 2.93 -22.89
CA GLY A 166 -11.56 2.43 -22.51
C GLY A 166 -11.53 1.11 -21.71
N HIS A 167 -10.35 0.63 -21.32
CA HIS A 167 -10.19 -0.64 -20.64
C HIS A 167 -10.17 -0.53 -19.12
N ILE A 168 -10.66 -1.56 -18.45
CA ILE A 168 -10.60 -1.75 -17.00
C ILE A 168 -9.72 -2.96 -16.71
N TRP A 169 -8.53 -2.72 -16.15
CA TRP A 169 -7.51 -3.75 -15.94
C TRP A 169 -7.54 -4.39 -14.55
N ALA A 170 -8.33 -3.86 -13.63
CA ALA A 170 -8.45 -4.39 -12.28
C ALA A 170 -9.80 -4.11 -11.65
N LEU A 171 -10.24 -4.98 -10.73
CA LEU A 171 -11.38 -4.71 -9.87
C LEU A 171 -10.97 -3.74 -8.77
N PRO A 172 -11.78 -2.71 -8.51
CA PRO A 172 -11.45 -1.69 -7.52
C PRO A 172 -11.79 -2.11 -6.09
N TRP A 173 -11.17 -1.41 -5.14
CA TRP A 173 -11.66 -1.27 -3.78
C TRP A 173 -12.37 0.07 -3.64
N ILE A 174 -13.60 0.08 -3.15
CA ILE A 174 -14.45 1.27 -3.02
C ILE A 174 -15.11 1.27 -1.64
N GLU A 175 -14.80 2.26 -0.82
CA GLU A 175 -15.43 2.46 0.50
C GLU A 175 -16.45 3.60 0.53
N GLN A 176 -16.37 4.54 -0.40
CA GLN A 176 -17.19 5.74 -0.41
C GLN A 176 -18.59 5.50 -0.98
N LEU A 177 -19.32 4.53 -0.42
CA LEU A 177 -20.64 4.08 -0.90
C LEU A 177 -21.74 4.59 0.02
N GLY A 178 -21.94 5.67 0.38
CA GLY A 178 -23.03 6.15 1.24
C GLY A 178 -23.56 7.50 0.80
N SER A 179 -24.56 7.99 1.50
CA SER A 179 -25.12 9.32 1.29
C SER A 179 -24.09 10.44 1.48
N GLY A 180 -23.11 10.25 2.35
CA GLY A 180 -22.03 11.20 2.60
C GLY A 180 -20.78 10.97 1.78
N LYS A 181 -20.68 9.85 1.04
CA LYS A 181 -19.44 9.42 0.35
C LYS A 181 -18.19 9.49 1.24
N THR A 182 -18.36 9.20 2.51
CA THR A 182 -17.28 9.22 3.50
C THR A 182 -16.74 7.81 3.62
N ALA A 183 -15.44 7.64 3.41
CA ALA A 183 -14.78 6.36 3.64
C ALA A 183 -14.80 6.01 5.13
N ILE A 184 -14.80 4.71 5.44
CA ILE A 184 -14.66 4.22 6.82
C ILE A 184 -13.32 4.67 7.38
N GLN A 185 -12.26 4.58 6.58
CA GLN A 185 -10.96 5.17 6.85
C GLN A 185 -10.84 6.54 6.17
N THR A 186 -11.38 7.57 6.78
CA THR A 186 -11.26 8.94 6.26
C THR A 186 -9.91 9.57 6.57
N VAL A 187 -9.23 9.08 7.58
CA VAL A 187 -7.94 9.59 8.04
C VAL A 187 -6.97 8.41 8.12
N GLY A 188 -6.07 8.30 7.17
CA GLY A 188 -4.87 7.48 7.30
C GLY A 188 -3.80 8.23 8.07
N ASN A 189 -2.72 7.56 8.44
CA ASN A 189 -1.55 8.18 9.04
C ASN A 189 -1.88 9.01 10.29
N MET A 190 -2.63 8.43 11.23
CA MET A 190 -2.91 9.07 12.51
C MET A 190 -1.72 8.89 13.45
N SER A 191 -1.39 9.95 14.18
CA SER A 191 -0.42 9.90 15.27
C SER A 191 -1.11 9.66 16.60
N PHE A 192 -0.54 8.78 17.40
CA PHE A 192 -1.01 8.43 18.72
C PHE A 192 0.08 8.62 19.75
N ILE A 193 -0.31 9.08 20.96
CA ILE A 193 0.59 9.25 22.09
C ILE A 193 0.16 8.37 23.25
N ASN A 194 1.12 7.79 23.94
CA ASN A 194 0.90 6.89 25.06
C ASN A 194 0.39 7.65 26.29
N LYS A 195 -0.92 7.57 26.52
CA LYS A 195 -1.61 8.30 27.58
C LYS A 195 -1.17 7.84 28.98
N LYS A 196 -0.91 6.54 29.15
CA LYS A 196 -0.51 6.04 30.48
C LYS A 196 0.90 6.49 30.86
N TRP A 197 1.81 6.72 29.88
CA TRP A 197 3.11 7.31 30.16
C TRP A 197 3.00 8.81 30.50
N LEU A 198 2.12 9.53 29.82
CA LEU A 198 1.83 10.93 30.16
C LEU A 198 1.29 11.03 31.59
N ASP A 199 0.33 10.19 31.95
CA ASP A 199 -0.28 10.18 33.27
C ASP A 199 0.75 9.86 34.36
N PHE A 200 1.60 8.86 34.14
CA PHE A 200 2.65 8.47 35.07
C PHE A 200 3.67 9.61 35.31
N LEU A 201 4.07 10.29 34.25
CA LEU A 201 5.01 11.41 34.32
C LEU A 201 4.34 12.76 34.65
N ASN A 202 3.02 12.77 34.87
CA ASN A 202 2.22 13.97 35.12
C ASN A 202 2.39 15.04 34.02
N LEU A 203 2.32 14.59 32.76
CA LEU A 203 2.40 15.41 31.55
C LEU A 203 1.03 15.51 30.87
N GLU A 204 0.76 16.66 30.27
CA GLU A 204 -0.43 16.85 29.43
C GLU A 204 -0.18 16.40 27.99
N VAL A 205 -1.26 16.18 27.24
CA VAL A 205 -1.16 15.92 25.79
C VAL A 205 -0.66 17.19 25.09
N PRO A 206 0.44 17.14 24.33
CA PRO A 206 1.02 18.34 23.72
C PRO A 206 0.13 18.87 22.59
N GLU A 207 0.05 20.19 22.45
CA GLU A 207 -0.66 20.91 21.38
C GLU A 207 0.29 21.65 20.44
N THR A 208 1.54 21.86 20.86
CA THR A 208 2.55 22.55 20.08
C THR A 208 3.76 21.65 19.79
N VAL A 209 4.55 22.00 18.77
CA VAL A 209 5.77 21.24 18.44
C VAL A 209 6.80 21.32 19.56
N ASP A 210 6.87 22.43 20.29
CA ASP A 210 7.78 22.60 21.41
C ASP A 210 7.35 21.73 22.61
N GLU A 211 6.07 21.71 22.96
CA GLU A 211 5.54 20.82 24.01
C GLU A 211 5.74 19.35 23.65
N PHE A 212 5.51 18.99 22.39
CA PHE A 212 5.72 17.64 21.90
C PHE A 212 7.19 17.20 22.03
N GLU A 213 8.12 18.06 21.66
CA GLU A 213 9.56 17.81 21.85
C GLU A 213 9.90 17.60 23.33
N GLN A 214 9.36 18.43 24.24
CA GLN A 214 9.58 18.24 25.69
C GLN A 214 9.01 16.93 26.21
N VAL A 215 7.86 16.48 25.72
CA VAL A 215 7.28 15.18 26.05
C VAL A 215 8.18 14.04 25.57
N LEU A 216 8.70 14.09 24.35
CA LEU A 216 9.63 13.08 23.84
C LEU A 216 10.92 13.03 24.67
N ILE A 217 11.46 14.18 25.04
CA ILE A 217 12.63 14.30 25.94
C ILE A 217 12.32 13.63 27.28
N ALA A 218 11.15 13.92 27.87
CA ALA A 218 10.75 13.31 29.12
C ALA A 218 10.64 11.78 29.03
N PHE A 219 10.07 11.24 27.95
CA PHE A 219 10.02 9.80 27.72
C PHE A 219 11.42 9.16 27.63
N ARG A 220 12.35 9.83 26.96
CA ARG A 220 13.76 9.40 26.89
C ARG A 220 14.43 9.43 28.26
N ASP A 221 14.32 10.56 28.95
CA ASP A 221 15.06 10.81 30.20
C ASP A 221 14.55 9.96 31.36
N HIS A 222 13.24 9.60 31.36
CA HIS A 222 12.61 8.70 32.34
C HIS A 222 12.46 7.26 31.86
N ALA A 223 13.24 6.84 30.86
CA ALA A 223 13.13 5.51 30.25
C ALA A 223 13.20 4.37 31.28
N SER A 224 14.11 4.43 32.24
CA SER A 224 14.28 3.40 33.26
C SER A 224 13.09 3.31 34.22
N GLU A 225 12.47 4.47 34.56
CA GLU A 225 11.28 4.52 35.41
C GLU A 225 10.07 3.93 34.67
N LEU A 226 9.91 4.26 33.39
CA LEU A 226 8.87 3.70 32.53
C LEU A 226 9.01 2.18 32.36
N GLN A 227 10.24 1.69 32.18
CA GLN A 227 10.50 0.24 32.09
C GLN A 227 10.14 -0.48 33.38
N GLU A 228 10.50 0.07 34.54
CA GLU A 228 10.20 -0.54 35.85
C GLU A 228 8.70 -0.54 36.13
N GLU A 229 8.02 0.61 35.95
CA GLU A 229 6.59 0.76 36.24
C GLU A 229 5.71 -0.13 35.37
N PHE A 230 5.99 -0.16 34.05
CA PHE A 230 5.14 -0.88 33.09
C PHE A 230 5.68 -2.26 32.71
N GLY A 231 6.78 -2.72 33.30
CA GLY A 231 7.36 -4.02 33.02
C GLY A 231 7.82 -4.19 31.57
N ILE A 232 8.36 -3.11 30.96
CA ILE A 232 8.74 -3.10 29.57
C ILE A 232 10.11 -3.76 29.39
N ASP A 233 10.13 -4.84 28.63
CA ASP A 233 11.37 -5.51 28.22
C ASP A 233 11.92 -4.89 26.94
N GLY A 234 13.12 -4.34 27.02
CA GLY A 234 13.78 -3.61 25.93
C GLY A 234 13.79 -2.10 26.10
N SER A 235 14.48 -1.39 25.20
CA SER A 235 14.63 0.06 25.29
C SER A 235 13.33 0.80 25.00
N ILE A 236 13.08 1.85 25.77
CA ILE A 236 12.03 2.83 25.49
C ILE A 236 12.37 3.57 24.20
N ILE A 237 11.35 3.82 23.39
CA ILE A 237 11.44 4.53 22.12
C ILE A 237 10.47 5.71 22.22
N PRO A 238 10.95 6.94 22.37
CA PRO A 238 10.08 8.12 22.51
C PRO A 238 9.09 8.26 21.35
N MET A 239 9.56 8.10 20.11
CA MET A 239 8.71 8.09 18.91
C MET A 239 9.21 7.04 17.93
N SER A 240 8.34 6.16 17.48
CA SER A 240 8.65 5.21 16.40
C SER A 240 7.77 5.44 15.18
N CYS A 241 8.35 5.21 14.01
CA CYS A 241 7.70 5.37 12.70
C CYS A 241 8.37 4.45 11.67
N ILE A 242 7.79 4.38 10.48
CA ILE A 242 8.42 3.77 9.30
C ILE A 242 8.46 4.83 8.22
N VAL A 243 9.63 5.34 7.92
CA VAL A 243 9.82 6.39 6.92
C VAL A 243 9.49 5.86 5.52
N ASN A 244 8.72 6.61 4.76
CA ASN A 244 8.18 6.25 3.44
C ASN A 244 7.14 5.11 3.44
N ASP A 245 6.61 4.71 4.59
CA ASP A 245 5.47 3.81 4.64
C ASP A 245 4.16 4.60 4.87
N GLY A 246 3.15 4.29 4.08
CA GLY A 246 1.82 4.88 4.05
C GLY A 246 1.34 5.52 5.35
N ASP A 247 0.85 4.71 6.25
CA ASP A 247 0.20 5.16 7.48
C ASP A 247 1.17 5.31 8.68
N GLN A 248 2.43 4.91 8.54
CA GLN A 248 3.44 4.94 9.60
C GLN A 248 4.48 6.03 9.43
N ASP A 249 4.39 6.82 8.38
CA ASP A 249 5.34 7.90 8.08
C ASP A 249 5.12 9.12 8.99
N PRO A 250 6.16 9.73 9.57
CA PRO A 250 6.04 10.86 10.48
C PRO A 250 5.77 12.19 9.79
N SER A 251 5.70 12.24 8.47
CA SER A 251 5.54 13.47 7.68
C SER A 251 4.24 14.23 8.00
N ILE A 252 3.22 13.54 8.56
CA ILE A 252 2.02 14.22 9.06
C ILE A 252 2.34 15.31 10.09
N LEU A 253 3.42 15.18 10.84
CA LEU A 253 3.86 16.18 11.82
C LEU A 253 4.35 17.48 11.17
N ILE A 254 4.77 17.43 9.90
CA ILE A 254 5.18 18.61 9.12
C ILE A 254 4.02 19.63 9.01
N ASN A 255 2.78 19.16 9.08
CA ASN A 255 1.60 20.02 9.10
C ASN A 255 1.62 21.06 10.22
N GLY A 256 2.31 20.81 11.32
CA GLY A 256 2.49 21.73 12.42
C GLY A 256 3.22 23.03 12.03
N PHE A 257 3.93 23.04 10.92
CA PHE A 257 4.77 24.16 10.47
C PHE A 257 4.06 25.07 9.45
N GLY A 258 2.80 25.38 9.71
CA GLY A 258 2.07 26.35 8.93
C GLY A 258 1.86 25.94 7.49
N GLU A 259 1.94 26.83 6.53
CA GLU A 259 1.66 26.61 5.11
C GLU A 259 2.29 25.33 4.49
N GLY A 260 2.71 24.39 5.34
CA GLY A 260 3.34 23.14 4.97
C GLY A 260 2.43 22.17 4.24
N TYR A 261 1.12 22.42 4.20
CA TYR A 261 0.13 21.54 3.60
C TYR A 261 0.36 20.04 3.88
N GLY A 262 1.19 19.74 4.85
CA GLY A 262 1.60 18.43 5.26
C GLY A 262 2.14 17.59 4.14
N ASP A 263 2.02 16.31 4.32
CA ASP A 263 2.25 15.37 3.25
C ASP A 263 0.94 14.68 2.84
N ALA A 264 0.00 15.48 2.34
CA ALA A 264 -1.23 14.96 1.77
C ALA A 264 -0.96 13.95 0.64
N ASP A 265 0.19 14.08 -0.01
CA ASP A 265 0.71 13.12 -0.98
C ASP A 265 2.24 13.07 -0.87
N LYS A 266 2.75 12.34 0.12
CA LYS A 266 4.17 12.16 0.38
C LYS A 266 4.96 11.57 -0.79
N THR A 267 4.29 10.92 -1.72
CA THR A 267 4.90 10.32 -2.91
C THR A 267 5.12 11.35 -4.01
N ARG A 268 4.18 12.28 -4.16
CA ARG A 268 4.19 13.28 -5.24
C ARG A 268 4.45 14.69 -4.75
N HIS A 269 4.26 14.93 -3.46
CA HIS A 269 4.33 16.24 -2.82
C HIS A 269 3.44 17.30 -3.46
N ILE A 270 2.27 16.89 -3.96
CA ILE A 270 1.30 17.76 -4.59
C ILE A 270 0.19 18.07 -3.61
N ALA A 271 -0.07 19.36 -3.40
CA ALA A 271 -1.20 19.83 -2.61
C ALA A 271 -2.02 20.86 -3.39
N VAL A 272 -3.30 20.96 -3.05
CA VAL A 272 -4.20 22.00 -3.57
C VAL A 272 -4.53 22.94 -2.42
N THR A 273 -4.15 24.20 -2.57
CA THR A 273 -4.40 25.23 -1.56
C THR A 273 -5.87 25.62 -1.50
N ASP A 274 -6.29 26.32 -0.44
CA ASP A 274 -7.68 26.79 -0.28
C ASP A 274 -8.11 27.72 -1.43
N ASP A 275 -7.18 28.49 -2.01
CA ASP A 275 -7.42 29.31 -3.19
C ASP A 275 -7.34 28.53 -4.52
N LYS A 276 -7.36 27.19 -4.43
CA LYS A 276 -7.39 26.24 -5.56
C LYS A 276 -6.16 26.26 -6.47
N LYS A 277 -5.02 26.65 -5.92
CA LYS A 277 -3.73 26.52 -6.63
C LYS A 277 -3.11 25.16 -6.34
N VAL A 278 -2.51 24.57 -7.37
CA VAL A 278 -1.68 23.38 -7.22
C VAL A 278 -0.26 23.81 -6.87
N ILE A 279 0.26 23.28 -5.78
CA ILE A 279 1.63 23.54 -5.32
C ILE A 279 2.40 22.23 -5.12
N CYS A 280 3.73 22.33 -5.15
CA CYS A 280 4.59 21.26 -4.66
C CYS A 280 4.91 21.56 -3.17
N SER A 281 4.39 20.73 -2.25
CA SER A 281 4.57 20.92 -0.81
C SER A 281 6.04 20.89 -0.40
N ALA A 282 6.85 20.02 -1.01
CA ALA A 282 8.28 19.90 -0.72
C ALA A 282 9.12 21.18 -1.03
N THR A 283 8.56 22.14 -1.77
CA THR A 283 9.21 23.41 -2.06
C THR A 283 8.80 24.54 -1.11
N GLN A 284 7.89 24.26 -0.17
CA GLN A 284 7.37 25.26 0.75
C GLN A 284 8.28 25.43 1.98
N GLU A 285 8.33 26.66 2.51
CA GLU A 285 9.15 26.98 3.68
C GLU A 285 8.72 26.20 4.94
N GLY A 286 7.42 25.97 5.11
CA GLY A 286 6.90 25.16 6.21
C GLY A 286 7.36 23.69 6.14
N TYR A 287 7.41 23.11 4.94
CA TYR A 287 7.94 21.77 4.73
C TYR A 287 9.41 21.68 5.14
N LYS A 288 10.23 22.62 4.68
CA LYS A 288 11.65 22.71 5.06
C LYS A 288 11.83 22.76 6.57
N LYS A 289 11.09 23.65 7.27
CA LYS A 289 11.14 23.78 8.73
C LYS A 289 10.73 22.49 9.43
N GLY A 290 9.71 21.81 8.94
CA GLY A 290 9.27 20.53 9.48
C GLY A 290 10.33 19.44 9.34
N ILE A 291 10.99 19.35 8.18
CA ILE A 291 12.10 18.41 7.98
C ILE A 291 13.31 18.77 8.87
N GLU A 292 13.67 20.04 9.00
CA GLU A 292 14.74 20.48 9.90
C GLU A 292 14.43 20.09 11.35
N TRP A 293 13.18 20.23 11.79
CA TRP A 293 12.76 19.83 13.11
C TRP A 293 12.76 18.31 13.31
N LEU A 294 12.25 17.53 12.35
CA LEU A 294 12.32 16.06 12.40
C LEU A 294 13.78 15.57 12.45
N ASN A 295 14.67 16.21 11.69
CA ASN A 295 16.10 15.91 11.76
C ASN A 295 16.67 16.20 13.15
N LYS A 296 16.31 17.31 13.77
CA LYS A 296 16.70 17.63 15.15
C LYS A 296 16.25 16.55 16.13
N LEU A 297 14.97 16.10 16.06
CA LEU A 297 14.46 15.02 16.91
C LEU A 297 15.26 13.72 16.73
N ASN A 298 15.64 13.41 15.49
CA ASN A 298 16.48 12.25 15.19
C ASN A 298 17.88 12.38 15.81
N ASP A 299 18.53 13.52 15.63
CA ASP A 299 19.88 13.79 16.18
C ASP A 299 19.91 13.74 17.71
N GLU A 300 18.79 14.08 18.36
CA GLU A 300 18.63 14.02 19.81
C GLU A 300 18.25 12.61 20.32
N GLY A 301 18.11 11.62 19.41
CA GLY A 301 17.76 10.25 19.77
C GLY A 301 16.31 10.08 20.23
N LEU A 302 15.41 10.95 19.77
CA LEU A 302 13.99 10.91 20.10
C LEU A 302 13.17 10.07 19.13
N ILE A 303 13.75 9.74 17.96
CA ILE A 303 13.16 8.87 16.95
C ILE A 303 13.81 7.50 17.02
N ASP A 304 13.02 6.46 16.72
CA ASP A 304 13.50 5.08 16.61
C ASP A 304 14.68 5.00 15.63
N PRO A 305 15.85 4.53 16.03
CA PRO A 305 17.00 4.43 15.13
C PRO A 305 16.77 3.49 13.94
N GLU A 306 15.79 2.60 14.01
CA GLU A 306 15.41 1.71 12.93
C GLU A 306 14.29 2.28 12.04
N ALA A 307 13.82 3.52 12.27
CA ALA A 307 12.72 4.14 11.53
C ALA A 307 12.90 4.13 10.00
N PHE A 308 14.15 4.15 9.52
CA PHE A 308 14.48 4.16 8.09
C PHE A 308 14.64 2.77 7.47
N THR A 309 14.63 1.72 8.28
CA THR A 309 14.98 0.36 7.81
C THR A 309 14.05 -0.73 8.32
N GLN A 310 13.24 -0.43 9.33
CA GLN A 310 12.33 -1.44 9.88
C GLN A 310 11.13 -1.67 8.98
N GLU A 311 10.69 -2.92 8.95
CA GLU A 311 9.46 -3.35 8.30
C GLU A 311 8.29 -3.33 9.28
N TRP A 312 7.08 -3.37 8.74
CA TRP A 312 5.84 -3.40 9.52
C TRP A 312 5.83 -4.46 10.63
N SER A 313 6.33 -5.66 10.36
CA SER A 313 6.37 -6.74 11.35
C SER A 313 7.24 -6.41 12.57
N THR A 314 8.40 -5.78 12.34
CA THR A 314 9.29 -5.31 13.40
C THR A 314 8.65 -4.18 14.20
N TYR A 315 8.06 -3.21 13.49
CA TYR A 315 7.34 -2.10 14.09
C TYR A 315 6.22 -2.57 15.03
N VAL A 316 5.36 -3.47 14.56
CA VAL A 316 4.28 -4.06 15.37
C VAL A 316 4.82 -4.85 16.56
N SER A 317 5.89 -5.61 16.37
CA SER A 317 6.50 -6.40 17.45
C SER A 317 7.03 -5.53 18.60
N LYS A 318 7.72 -4.43 18.28
CA LYS A 318 8.20 -3.47 19.26
C LYS A 318 7.03 -2.78 19.99
N GLY A 319 5.98 -2.37 19.25
CA GLY A 319 4.79 -1.74 19.81
C GLY A 319 4.07 -2.66 20.80
N LYS A 320 3.83 -3.92 20.41
CA LYS A 320 3.21 -4.94 21.28
C LYS A 320 4.03 -5.27 22.53
N SER A 321 5.30 -4.94 22.52
CA SER A 321 6.15 -5.01 23.72
C SER A 321 6.06 -3.75 24.59
N GLY A 322 5.15 -2.80 24.26
CA GLY A 322 4.88 -1.60 25.05
C GLY A 322 5.97 -0.53 24.99
N ARG A 323 6.84 -0.56 23.97
CA ARG A 323 8.07 0.25 23.94
C ARG A 323 7.91 1.67 23.43
N TYR A 324 6.74 2.05 22.89
CA TYR A 324 6.52 3.31 22.21
C TYR A 324 5.86 4.38 23.06
N GLY A 325 6.40 5.60 23.02
CA GLY A 325 5.74 6.79 23.54
C GLY A 325 4.80 7.44 22.51
N VAL A 326 5.23 7.49 21.26
CA VAL A 326 4.45 7.98 20.12
C VAL A 326 4.57 6.98 18.96
N CYS A 327 3.46 6.75 18.27
CA CYS A 327 3.42 5.89 17.09
C CYS A 327 2.42 6.41 16.04
N PHE A 328 2.51 5.86 14.82
CA PHE A 328 1.66 6.21 13.68
C PHE A 328 0.98 4.96 13.15
N SER A 329 -0.32 5.05 12.88
CA SER A 329 -1.10 3.95 12.32
C SER A 329 -2.47 4.45 11.86
N TRP A 330 -3.16 3.66 11.05
CA TRP A 330 -4.60 3.86 10.82
C TRP A 330 -5.45 3.41 12.02
N ASP A 331 -4.92 2.53 12.85
CA ASP A 331 -5.55 2.07 14.09
C ASP A 331 -4.46 1.57 15.06
N VAL A 332 -4.36 2.19 16.22
CA VAL A 332 -3.35 1.84 17.23
C VAL A 332 -3.53 0.42 17.78
N ALA A 333 -4.74 -0.14 17.70
CA ALA A 333 -5.01 -1.52 18.10
C ALA A 333 -4.18 -2.56 17.31
N ASN A 334 -3.64 -2.19 16.15
CA ASN A 334 -2.68 -3.03 15.42
C ASN A 334 -1.32 -3.12 16.12
N ILE A 335 -0.98 -2.12 16.91
CA ILE A 335 0.35 -1.91 17.49
C ILE A 335 0.35 -2.26 18.96
N ASP A 336 -0.66 -1.81 19.73
CA ASP A 336 -0.74 -1.97 21.17
C ASP A 336 -2.20 -1.97 21.66
N ASN A 337 -2.42 -1.97 22.98
CA ASN A 337 -3.74 -1.89 23.58
C ASN A 337 -4.33 -0.48 23.40
N LEU A 338 -5.45 -0.38 22.71
CA LEU A 338 -6.12 0.89 22.38
C LEU A 338 -6.39 1.78 23.61
N GLU A 339 -6.69 1.18 24.76
CA GLU A 339 -7.08 1.92 25.97
C GLU A 339 -5.93 2.77 26.55
N ASP A 340 -4.69 2.42 26.20
CA ASP A 340 -3.49 3.11 26.70
C ASP A 340 -3.10 4.34 25.85
N TRP A 341 -3.83 4.61 24.76
CA TRP A 341 -3.46 5.59 23.77
C TRP A 341 -4.54 6.64 23.53
N VAL A 342 -4.11 7.84 23.19
CA VAL A 342 -4.99 8.89 22.67
C VAL A 342 -4.43 9.43 21.35
N PRO A 343 -5.30 9.90 20.43
CA PRO A 343 -4.82 10.60 19.24
C PRO A 343 -4.01 11.84 19.65
N LEU A 344 -2.88 12.02 19.00
CA LEU A 344 -2.12 13.27 19.10
C LEU A 344 -2.89 14.35 18.33
N PRO A 345 -3.18 15.52 18.92
CA PRO A 345 -3.78 16.63 18.18
C PRO A 345 -2.84 17.14 17.10
N VAL A 346 -3.36 17.89 16.15
CA VAL A 346 -2.50 18.56 15.17
C VAL A 346 -1.65 19.60 15.88
N LEU A 347 -0.34 19.40 15.87
CA LEU A 347 0.59 20.28 16.53
C LEU A 347 0.71 21.62 15.78
N THR A 348 0.98 22.68 16.49
CA THR A 348 1.25 24.02 15.93
C THR A 348 2.65 24.48 16.28
N ALA A 349 3.42 24.93 15.28
CA ALA A 349 4.75 25.52 15.48
C ALA A 349 4.71 27.02 15.79
N ASP A 350 3.65 27.70 15.35
CA ASP A 350 3.47 29.16 15.55
C ASP A 350 2.01 29.46 15.88
N THR A 351 1.78 30.04 17.04
CA THR A 351 0.45 30.40 17.55
C THR A 351 -0.26 31.49 16.73
N ARG A 352 0.42 32.04 15.72
CA ARG A 352 -0.03 33.27 15.08
C ARG A 352 -1.00 33.14 13.94
N ASN A 353 -1.31 31.98 13.38
CA ASN A 353 -2.36 31.99 12.33
C ASN A 353 -2.61 30.72 11.54
N LEU A 354 -2.22 29.57 11.93
CA LEU A 354 -2.28 28.50 10.95
C LEU A 354 -3.28 27.44 11.37
N THR A 355 -4.32 27.32 10.58
CA THR A 355 -5.14 26.10 10.60
C THR A 355 -4.25 24.98 10.11
N PRO A 356 -3.79 24.07 10.99
CA PRO A 356 -3.01 22.95 10.58
C PRO A 356 -3.87 22.13 9.61
N GLN A 357 -3.35 21.87 8.43
CA GLN A 357 -4.05 21.04 7.47
C GLN A 357 -3.90 19.58 7.87
N ASN A 358 -4.99 18.89 8.14
CA ASN A 358 -4.99 17.45 8.22
C ASN A 358 -4.64 16.88 6.84
N GLY A 359 -3.42 16.39 6.67
CA GLY A 359 -2.87 16.13 5.37
C GLY A 359 -3.27 14.82 4.72
N SER A 360 -3.89 13.89 5.40
CA SER A 360 -4.07 12.56 4.80
C SER A 360 -5.52 12.13 4.79
N PHE A 361 -6.22 12.45 3.71
CA PHE A 361 -7.47 11.76 3.40
C PHE A 361 -7.17 10.58 2.47
N THR A 362 -7.41 9.36 2.93
CA THR A 362 -7.53 8.25 1.99
C THR A 362 -8.80 8.46 1.17
N SER A 363 -8.69 8.33 -0.13
CA SER A 363 -9.85 8.48 -1.01
C SER A 363 -10.90 7.38 -0.80
N GLY A 364 -10.58 6.32 -0.05
CA GLY A 364 -11.40 5.11 0.05
C GLY A 364 -11.59 4.42 -1.30
N PHE A 365 -10.67 4.63 -2.22
CA PHE A 365 -10.70 4.08 -3.56
C PHE A 365 -9.30 3.65 -4.00
N ASP A 366 -9.21 2.42 -4.50
CA ASP A 366 -8.01 1.87 -5.13
C ASP A 366 -8.43 1.06 -6.36
N ARG A 367 -8.03 1.50 -7.54
CA ARG A 367 -8.38 0.84 -8.79
C ARG A 367 -7.54 -0.40 -9.09
N GLY A 368 -6.40 -0.57 -8.45
CA GLY A 368 -5.44 -1.66 -8.68
C GLY A 368 -5.59 -2.84 -7.72
N ARG A 369 -6.74 -3.02 -7.09
CA ARG A 369 -6.88 -3.96 -5.98
C ARG A 369 -6.85 -5.43 -6.38
N CYS A 370 -7.52 -5.82 -7.46
CA CYS A 370 -7.55 -7.22 -7.89
C CYS A 370 -7.46 -7.32 -9.42
N VAL A 371 -6.43 -7.98 -9.90
CA VAL A 371 -6.24 -8.25 -11.34
C VAL A 371 -6.50 -9.73 -11.65
N VAL A 372 -7.04 -10.01 -12.83
CA VAL A 372 -7.14 -11.34 -13.41
C VAL A 372 -6.01 -11.50 -14.41
N THR A 373 -5.28 -12.59 -14.32
CA THR A 373 -4.12 -12.84 -15.16
C THR A 373 -4.50 -13.58 -16.43
N ALA A 374 -3.74 -13.40 -17.49
CA ALA A 374 -3.97 -14.08 -18.76
C ALA A 374 -3.65 -15.58 -18.71
N VAL A 375 -3.16 -16.12 -17.59
CA VAL A 375 -2.98 -17.55 -17.35
C VAL A 375 -4.22 -18.19 -16.74
N ALA A 376 -5.20 -17.39 -16.30
CA ALA A 376 -6.46 -17.89 -15.81
C ALA A 376 -7.05 -18.86 -16.84
N LYS A 377 -7.19 -20.10 -16.44
CA LYS A 377 -7.88 -21.07 -17.28
C LYS A 377 -9.34 -20.73 -17.20
N ASN A 378 -9.98 -20.52 -18.35
CA ASN A 378 -11.42 -20.54 -18.38
C ASN A 378 -11.88 -21.79 -17.61
N PRO A 379 -12.67 -21.65 -16.56
CA PRO A 379 -13.38 -22.80 -16.05
C PRO A 379 -14.30 -23.22 -17.17
N ALA A 380 -13.92 -24.32 -17.82
CA ALA A 380 -14.79 -25.00 -18.77
C ALA A 380 -15.95 -25.60 -18.02
#